data_c59b11668f211947bdb1b352a6c4832e
#
_entry.id   c59b11668f211947bdb1b352a6c4832e
#
_cell.length_a   1.000
_cell.length_b   1.000
_cell.length_c   1.000
_cell.angle_alpha   90.00
_cell.angle_beta   90.00
_cell.angle_gamma   90.00
#
_symmetry.space_group_name_H-M   'P 1'
#
loop_
_entity.id
_entity.type
_entity.pdbx_description
1 polymer ?
#
loop_
_entity_poly.entity_id
_entity_poly.type
_entity_poly.pdbx_seq_one_letter_code
_entity_poly.pdbx_strand_id
1 'polypeptide(L)'
;MPDKIELNEISLNILDIVQNSIKANASFVHIYVSISTFDNLLTVTVKDNGSGFDVRAYENTKNKGKNKHGGYGIPLFKESAEKTGGRFKISSSIGHGTEITSAYILDSPCRAPLGDINATIESLIFCCTDVDFVYTYEVDGESFTLNTKEIKEMIGNIPINNSEVSNFVKAYLKENTDDLNQNRIF
;
A
#
# COMPACT_ATOMS: atom_id res chain seq x y z
N MET A 1 -26.36 13.39 -4.73
CA MET A 1 -24.91 13.20 -5.02
C MET A 1 -24.51 12.06 -4.14
N PRO A 2 -23.89 10.99 -4.65
CA PRO A 2 -23.36 9.96 -3.73
C PRO A 2 -22.25 10.62 -2.93
N ASP A 3 -22.31 10.45 -1.59
CA ASP A 3 -21.31 10.93 -0.67
C ASP A 3 -19.94 10.45 -1.15
N LYS A 4 -19.00 11.38 -1.39
CA LYS A 4 -17.60 11.06 -1.60
C LYS A 4 -17.17 10.30 -0.33
N ILE A 5 -16.91 9.01 -0.46
CA ILE A 5 -16.18 8.27 0.55
C ILE A 5 -14.78 8.89 0.53
N GLU A 6 -14.56 9.88 1.38
CA GLU A 6 -13.22 10.32 1.69
C GLU A 6 -12.59 9.16 2.48
N LEU A 7 -11.68 8.44 1.84
CA LEU A 7 -10.81 7.52 2.54
C LEU A 7 -9.92 8.38 3.45
N ASN A 8 -10.31 8.49 4.72
CA ASN A 8 -9.68 9.38 5.69
C ASN A 8 -8.33 8.87 6.21
N GLU A 9 -7.83 7.73 5.69
CA GLU A 9 -6.60 7.10 6.14
C GLU A 9 -5.76 6.64 4.94
N ILE A 10 -4.43 6.79 5.05
CA ILE A 10 -3.50 6.36 4.00
C ILE A 10 -3.52 4.84 3.83
N SER A 11 -3.69 4.09 4.92
CA SER A 11 -3.79 2.63 4.93
C SER A 11 -4.94 2.11 4.05
N LEU A 12 -6.09 2.79 4.03
CA LEU A 12 -7.22 2.44 3.18
C LEU A 12 -6.95 2.77 1.70
N ASN A 13 -6.21 3.83 1.41
CA ASN A 13 -5.75 4.10 0.05
C ASN A 13 -4.79 3.01 -0.44
N ILE A 14 -3.89 2.51 0.42
CA ILE A 14 -3.00 1.37 0.11
C ILE A 14 -3.83 0.14 -0.23
N LEU A 15 -4.85 -0.18 0.57
CA LEU A 15 -5.75 -1.31 0.33
C LEU A 15 -6.38 -1.22 -1.07
N ASP A 16 -6.89 -0.06 -1.46
CA ASP A 16 -7.53 0.13 -2.77
C ASP A 16 -6.54 -0.01 -3.93
N ILE A 17 -5.31 0.51 -3.78
CA ILE A 17 -4.25 0.32 -4.78
C ILE A 17 -3.87 -1.16 -4.93
N VAL A 18 -3.70 -1.89 -3.82
CA VAL A 18 -3.37 -3.32 -3.87
C VAL A 18 -4.51 -4.14 -4.46
N GLN A 19 -5.76 -3.79 -4.19
CA GLN A 19 -6.90 -4.44 -4.85
C GLN A 19 -6.90 -4.24 -6.37
N ASN A 20 -6.40 -3.10 -6.87
CA ASN A 20 -6.20 -2.90 -8.29
C ASN A 20 -5.10 -3.81 -8.86
N SER A 21 -4.02 -4.02 -8.13
CA SER A 21 -2.96 -4.97 -8.49
C SER A 21 -3.50 -6.40 -8.60
N ILE A 22 -4.33 -6.83 -7.63
CA ILE A 22 -4.98 -8.15 -7.63
C ILE A 22 -5.93 -8.30 -8.84
N LYS A 23 -6.74 -7.27 -9.14
CA LYS A 23 -7.60 -7.24 -10.35
C LYS A 23 -6.79 -7.29 -11.64
N ALA A 24 -5.55 -6.80 -11.63
CA ALA A 24 -4.61 -6.89 -12.74
C ALA A 24 -3.86 -8.24 -12.78
N ASN A 25 -4.33 -9.26 -12.03
CA ASN A 25 -3.75 -10.60 -11.93
C ASN A 25 -2.29 -10.59 -11.43
N ALA A 26 -1.93 -9.68 -10.52
CA ALA A 26 -0.64 -9.73 -9.86
C ALA A 26 -0.54 -11.00 -8.98
N SER A 27 0.57 -11.70 -9.08
CA SER A 27 0.93 -12.81 -8.19
C SER A 27 1.93 -12.38 -7.09
N PHE A 28 2.45 -11.17 -7.20
CA PHE A 28 3.39 -10.57 -6.27
C PHE A 28 3.13 -9.09 -6.10
N VAL A 29 3.10 -8.64 -4.84
CA VAL A 29 2.96 -7.21 -4.49
C VAL A 29 3.96 -6.85 -3.40
N HIS A 30 4.73 -5.79 -3.62
CA HIS A 30 5.59 -5.18 -2.60
C HIS A 30 4.97 -3.87 -2.12
N ILE A 31 4.74 -3.76 -0.82
CA ILE A 31 4.25 -2.56 -0.14
C ILE A 31 5.40 -2.04 0.73
N TYR A 32 5.84 -0.83 0.47
CA TYR A 32 6.89 -0.16 1.23
C TYR A 32 6.36 1.13 1.81
N VAL A 33 6.43 1.25 3.14
CA VAL A 33 6.08 2.45 3.89
C VAL A 33 7.33 2.95 4.59
N SER A 34 7.75 4.17 4.27
CA SER A 34 8.93 4.79 4.87
C SER A 34 8.56 6.14 5.48
N ILE A 35 8.99 6.37 6.70
CA ILE A 35 8.78 7.60 7.46
C ILE A 35 10.15 8.16 7.83
N SER A 36 10.44 9.36 7.32
CA SER A 36 11.64 10.12 7.69
C SER A 36 11.20 11.37 8.45
N THR A 37 11.43 11.38 9.75
CA THR A 37 11.17 12.57 10.58
C THR A 37 12.16 13.68 10.27
N PHE A 38 13.39 13.31 9.84
CA PHE A 38 14.42 14.26 9.44
C PHE A 38 14.06 15.00 8.15
N ASP A 39 13.58 14.27 7.12
CA ASP A 39 13.16 14.85 5.84
C ASP A 39 11.72 15.37 5.86
N ASN A 40 11.01 15.16 6.96
CA ASN A 40 9.59 15.51 7.12
C ASN A 40 8.70 14.83 6.04
N LEU A 41 8.95 13.55 5.76
CA LEU A 41 8.28 12.79 4.71
C LEU A 41 7.71 11.46 5.22
N LEU A 42 6.51 11.14 4.75
CA LEU A 42 5.95 9.79 4.75
C LEU A 42 5.83 9.36 3.29
N THR A 43 6.46 8.26 2.93
CA THR A 43 6.45 7.74 1.55
C THR A 43 5.83 6.35 1.54
N VAL A 44 4.90 6.14 0.63
CA VAL A 44 4.30 4.82 0.37
C VAL A 44 4.57 4.45 -1.07
N THR A 45 5.13 3.26 -1.27
CA THR A 45 5.31 2.66 -2.59
C THR A 45 4.60 1.31 -2.65
N VAL A 46 3.77 1.13 -3.66
CA VAL A 46 3.15 -0.16 -4.00
C VAL A 46 3.63 -0.57 -5.38
N LYS A 47 4.23 -1.74 -5.47
CA LYS A 47 4.75 -2.31 -6.71
C LYS A 47 4.19 -3.71 -6.92
N ASP A 48 3.69 -3.98 -8.11
CA ASP A 48 3.14 -5.27 -8.50
C ASP A 48 3.73 -5.79 -9.82
N ASN A 49 3.52 -7.08 -10.05
CA ASN A 49 3.86 -7.77 -11.30
C ASN A 49 2.64 -8.10 -12.16
N GLY A 50 1.53 -7.37 -12.00
CA GLY A 50 0.30 -7.59 -12.75
C GLY A 50 0.41 -7.22 -14.24
N SER A 51 -0.74 -7.17 -14.93
CA SER A 51 -0.80 -6.90 -16.37
C SER A 51 -0.29 -5.50 -16.76
N GLY A 52 -0.20 -4.57 -15.82
CA GLY A 52 0.16 -3.19 -16.10
C GLY A 52 -0.81 -2.48 -17.07
N PHE A 53 -0.50 -1.26 -17.42
CA PHE A 53 -1.27 -0.47 -18.36
C PHE A 53 -0.43 0.67 -18.98
N ASP A 54 -0.94 1.26 -20.06
CA ASP A 54 -0.34 2.46 -20.68
C ASP A 54 -0.75 3.70 -19.86
N VAL A 55 0.21 4.28 -19.13
CA VAL A 55 0.00 5.46 -18.29
C VAL A 55 -0.46 6.67 -19.11
N ARG A 56 0.09 6.87 -20.31
CA ARG A 56 -0.28 8.01 -21.17
C ARG A 56 -1.73 7.89 -21.66
N ALA A 57 -2.13 6.67 -22.05
CA ALA A 57 -3.52 6.41 -22.43
C ALA A 57 -4.48 6.62 -21.25
N TYR A 58 -4.09 6.18 -20.06
CA TYR A 58 -4.86 6.39 -18.82
C TYR A 58 -5.05 7.88 -18.49
N GLU A 59 -4.00 8.69 -18.55
CA GLU A 59 -4.06 10.13 -18.30
C GLU A 59 -4.93 10.85 -19.32
N ASN A 60 -4.86 10.48 -20.61
CA ASN A 60 -5.67 11.05 -21.67
C ASN A 60 -7.17 10.74 -21.51
N THR A 61 -7.53 9.58 -20.95
CA THR A 61 -8.94 9.23 -20.69
C THR A 61 -9.52 10.01 -19.52
N LYS A 62 -8.73 10.32 -18.49
CA LYS A 62 -9.11 11.19 -17.39
C LYS A 62 -9.49 12.60 -17.86
N ASN A 63 -8.64 13.17 -18.71
CA ASN A 63 -8.85 14.52 -19.24
C ASN A 63 -10.13 14.65 -20.11
N LYS A 64 -10.69 13.53 -20.58
CA LYS A 64 -11.91 13.48 -21.40
C LYS A 64 -13.18 13.14 -20.63
N GLY A 65 -13.14 13.07 -19.28
CA GLY A 65 -14.31 12.75 -18.45
C GLY A 65 -14.89 11.34 -18.65
N LYS A 66 -14.18 10.45 -19.32
CA LYS A 66 -14.62 9.07 -19.61
C LYS A 66 -13.97 8.07 -18.67
N ASN A 67 -14.28 8.14 -17.39
CA ASN A 67 -13.89 7.11 -16.42
C ASN A 67 -14.76 5.86 -16.62
N LYS A 68 -14.46 5.04 -17.62
CA LYS A 68 -15.19 3.78 -17.82
C LYS A 68 -14.53 2.54 -17.20
N HIS A 69 -13.28 2.58 -16.77
CA HIS A 69 -12.55 1.36 -16.35
C HIS A 69 -11.47 1.58 -15.27
N GLY A 70 -11.51 2.64 -14.48
CA GLY A 70 -10.54 2.81 -13.40
C GLY A 70 -11.22 3.18 -12.08
N GLY A 71 -10.94 2.44 -11.02
CA GLY A 71 -11.36 2.78 -9.66
C GLY A 71 -10.87 4.17 -9.23
N TYR A 72 -11.44 4.71 -8.17
CA TYR A 72 -11.08 6.03 -7.63
C TYR A 72 -9.72 6.02 -6.90
N GLY A 73 -9.10 4.86 -6.65
CA GLY A 73 -7.92 4.69 -5.82
C GLY A 73 -6.70 5.46 -6.27
N ILE A 74 -6.26 5.31 -7.52
CA ILE A 74 -5.08 6.04 -8.03
C ILE A 74 -5.29 7.55 -7.97
N PRO A 75 -6.44 8.12 -8.43
CA PRO A 75 -6.74 9.55 -8.27
C PRO A 75 -6.74 10.04 -6.84
N LEU A 76 -7.35 9.30 -5.92
CA LEU A 76 -7.40 9.65 -4.50
C LEU A 76 -6.01 9.62 -3.87
N PHE A 77 -5.21 8.60 -4.17
CA PHE A 77 -3.85 8.47 -3.66
C PHE A 77 -2.95 9.62 -4.14
N LYS A 78 -3.12 10.05 -5.40
CA LYS A 78 -2.46 11.23 -5.95
C LYS A 78 -2.92 12.51 -5.23
N GLU A 79 -4.22 12.74 -5.19
CA GLU A 79 -4.81 13.96 -4.61
C GLU A 79 -4.45 14.11 -3.13
N SER A 80 -4.49 13.01 -2.36
CA SER A 80 -4.15 13.01 -0.94
C SER A 80 -2.69 13.41 -0.68
N ALA A 81 -1.74 12.95 -1.51
CA ALA A 81 -0.34 13.33 -1.40
C ALA A 81 -0.11 14.80 -1.80
N GLU A 82 -0.65 15.20 -2.95
CA GLU A 82 -0.48 16.57 -3.48
C GLU A 82 -1.10 17.64 -2.56
N LYS A 83 -2.20 17.35 -1.87
CA LYS A 83 -2.81 18.24 -0.86
C LYS A 83 -1.88 18.56 0.32
N THR A 84 -0.95 17.68 0.63
CA THR A 84 0.04 17.93 1.70
C THR A 84 1.22 18.79 1.24
N GLY A 85 1.34 19.08 -0.06
CA GLY A 85 2.55 19.61 -0.69
C GLY A 85 3.55 18.54 -1.10
N GLY A 86 3.15 17.28 -1.00
CA GLY A 86 3.94 16.11 -1.37
C GLY A 86 3.95 15.81 -2.87
N ARG A 87 4.28 14.56 -3.23
CA ARG A 87 4.46 14.14 -4.62
C ARG A 87 3.80 12.80 -4.89
N PHE A 88 3.42 12.63 -6.15
CA PHE A 88 2.90 11.36 -6.68
C PHE A 88 3.66 10.97 -7.93
N LYS A 89 3.97 9.67 -8.04
CA LYS A 89 4.59 9.08 -9.23
C LYS A 89 3.92 7.76 -9.54
N ILE A 90 3.67 7.50 -10.81
CA ILE A 90 3.20 6.22 -11.33
C ILE A 90 4.06 5.79 -12.50
N SER A 91 4.45 4.52 -12.50
CA SER A 91 5.16 3.88 -13.59
C SER A 91 4.45 2.55 -13.89
N SER A 92 4.01 2.35 -15.11
CA SER A 92 3.37 1.12 -15.56
C SER A 92 3.59 0.94 -17.05
N SER A 93 3.68 -0.30 -17.47
CA SER A 93 3.64 -0.68 -18.88
C SER A 93 2.99 -2.05 -19.04
N ILE A 94 2.34 -2.27 -20.15
CA ILE A 94 1.61 -3.51 -20.45
C ILE A 94 2.57 -4.72 -20.32
N GLY A 95 2.18 -5.69 -19.50
CA GLY A 95 2.95 -6.91 -19.24
C GLY A 95 4.08 -6.78 -18.21
N HIS A 96 4.29 -5.60 -17.60
CA HIS A 96 5.40 -5.36 -16.67
C HIS A 96 4.97 -4.86 -15.28
N GLY A 97 3.66 -4.92 -14.98
CA GLY A 97 3.12 -4.49 -13.69
C GLY A 97 3.04 -2.98 -13.51
N THR A 98 2.85 -2.58 -12.26
CA THR A 98 2.69 -1.16 -11.89
C THR A 98 3.49 -0.84 -10.64
N GLU A 99 4.06 0.35 -10.60
CA GLU A 99 4.69 0.92 -9.42
C GLU A 99 4.10 2.31 -9.17
N ILE A 100 3.53 2.50 -7.99
CA ILE A 100 2.93 3.76 -7.54
C ILE A 100 3.67 4.21 -6.28
N THR A 101 4.12 5.46 -6.28
CA THR A 101 4.73 6.10 -5.12
C THR A 101 3.99 7.38 -4.78
N SER A 102 3.57 7.51 -3.53
CA SER A 102 3.01 8.73 -2.94
C SER A 102 3.89 9.17 -1.78
N ALA A 103 4.33 10.41 -1.80
CA ALA A 103 5.07 11.03 -0.71
C ALA A 103 4.25 12.18 -0.14
N TYR A 104 4.13 12.20 1.17
CA TYR A 104 3.34 13.15 1.95
C TYR A 104 4.27 13.97 2.83
N ILE A 105 4.03 15.28 2.95
CA ILE A 105 4.69 16.08 3.98
C ILE A 105 4.15 15.63 5.35
N LEU A 106 5.04 15.16 6.22
CA LEU A 106 4.68 14.42 7.44
C LEU A 106 3.90 15.28 8.44
N ASP A 107 4.29 16.53 8.65
CA ASP A 107 3.66 17.48 9.57
C ASP A 107 2.55 18.34 8.93
N SER A 108 2.18 18.06 7.66
CA SER A 108 1.14 18.81 6.98
C SER A 108 -0.22 18.64 7.66
N PRO A 109 -0.95 19.72 7.98
CA PRO A 109 -2.28 19.62 8.54
C PRO A 109 -3.32 19.01 7.58
N CYS A 110 -2.98 18.91 6.29
CA CYS A 110 -3.81 18.27 5.27
C CYS A 110 -3.50 16.80 5.09
N ARG A 111 -2.51 16.26 5.80
CA ARG A 111 -2.17 14.83 5.72
C ARG A 111 -3.18 14.00 6.50
N ALA A 112 -3.78 13.05 5.81
CA ALA A 112 -4.54 12.00 6.48
C ALA A 112 -3.60 11.17 7.38
N PRO A 113 -4.07 10.66 8.53
CA PRO A 113 -3.29 9.75 9.33
C PRO A 113 -2.90 8.51 8.52
N LEU A 114 -1.79 7.86 8.90
CA LEU A 114 -1.42 6.58 8.29
C LEU A 114 -2.53 5.55 8.50
N GLY A 115 -3.20 5.60 9.64
CA GLY A 115 -4.25 4.67 10.02
C GLY A 115 -3.71 3.33 10.50
N ASP A 116 -4.59 2.33 10.59
CA ASP A 116 -4.18 0.98 11.00
C ASP A 116 -3.57 0.22 9.82
N ILE A 117 -2.28 0.50 9.57
CA ILE A 117 -1.54 -0.17 8.49
C ILE A 117 -1.40 -1.67 8.75
N ASN A 118 -1.25 -2.10 10.02
CA ASN A 118 -1.11 -3.51 10.36
C ASN A 118 -2.39 -4.28 10.02
N ALA A 119 -3.56 -3.78 10.40
CA ALA A 119 -4.84 -4.40 10.03
C ALA A 119 -5.03 -4.46 8.50
N THR A 120 -4.57 -3.43 7.78
CA THR A 120 -4.61 -3.42 6.30
C THR A 120 -3.74 -4.53 5.71
N ILE A 121 -2.49 -4.66 6.17
CA ILE A 121 -1.57 -5.72 5.71
C ILE A 121 -2.10 -7.10 6.06
N GLU A 122 -2.60 -7.30 7.29
CA GLU A 122 -3.24 -8.54 7.71
C GLU A 122 -4.40 -8.93 6.79
N SER A 123 -5.30 -7.99 6.51
CA SER A 123 -6.44 -8.22 5.62
C SER A 123 -5.99 -8.67 4.23
N LEU A 124 -4.98 -8.01 3.66
CA LEU A 124 -4.43 -8.38 2.35
C LEU A 124 -3.84 -9.80 2.35
N ILE A 125 -3.02 -10.14 3.34
CA ILE A 125 -2.36 -11.45 3.43
C ILE A 125 -3.38 -12.58 3.59
N PHE A 126 -4.38 -12.40 4.45
CA PHE A 126 -5.30 -13.49 4.79
C PHE A 126 -6.49 -13.61 3.85
N CYS A 127 -6.86 -12.54 3.14
CA CYS A 127 -7.92 -12.59 2.14
C CYS A 127 -7.41 -12.93 0.73
N CYS A 128 -6.13 -12.72 0.45
CA CYS A 128 -5.55 -12.91 -0.89
C CYS A 128 -4.38 -13.91 -0.84
N THR A 129 -4.67 -15.14 -0.40
CA THR A 129 -3.66 -16.18 -0.11
C THR A 129 -2.86 -16.63 -1.34
N ASP A 130 -3.39 -16.44 -2.54
CA ASP A 130 -2.74 -16.80 -3.82
C ASP A 130 -1.71 -15.74 -4.28
N VAL A 131 -1.66 -14.61 -3.61
CA VAL A 131 -0.69 -13.55 -3.89
C VAL A 131 0.44 -13.60 -2.86
N ASP A 132 1.67 -13.41 -3.33
CA ASP A 132 2.81 -13.23 -2.44
C ASP A 132 3.00 -11.74 -2.15
N PHE A 133 3.10 -11.43 -0.86
CA PHE A 133 3.31 -10.06 -0.37
C PHE A 133 4.70 -9.91 0.26
N VAL A 134 5.36 -8.81 -0.06
CA VAL A 134 6.47 -8.29 0.72
C VAL A 134 6.03 -6.96 1.31
N TYR A 135 6.06 -6.84 2.62
CA TYR A 135 5.76 -5.60 3.33
C TYR A 135 7.00 -5.12 4.07
N THR A 136 7.45 -3.92 3.75
CA THR A 136 8.56 -3.25 4.45
C THR A 136 8.06 -1.99 5.10
N TYR A 137 8.34 -1.84 6.39
CA TYR A 137 8.04 -0.65 7.17
C TYR A 137 9.33 -0.08 7.73
N GLU A 138 9.57 1.20 7.49
CA GLU A 138 10.79 1.89 7.84
C GLU A 138 10.48 3.20 8.57
N VAL A 139 11.23 3.48 9.63
CA VAL A 139 11.19 4.75 10.36
C VAL A 139 12.62 5.20 10.63
N ASP A 140 12.98 6.37 10.12
CA ASP A 140 14.29 7.02 10.33
C ASP A 140 15.50 6.11 9.99
N GLY A 141 15.34 5.23 8.97
CA GLY A 141 16.37 4.33 8.47
C GLY A 141 16.44 2.96 9.18
N GLU A 142 15.65 2.74 10.21
CA GLU A 142 15.44 1.41 10.81
C GLU A 142 14.19 0.76 10.20
N SER A 143 14.23 -0.54 9.88
CA SER A 143 13.14 -1.19 9.17
C SER A 143 12.96 -2.65 9.55
N PHE A 144 11.74 -3.16 9.33
CA PHE A 144 11.48 -4.60 9.26
C PHE A 144 10.78 -4.96 7.95
N THR A 145 10.89 -6.21 7.58
CA THR A 145 10.24 -6.75 6.38
C THR A 145 9.51 -8.06 6.72
N LEU A 146 8.27 -8.18 6.27
CA LEU A 146 7.51 -9.41 6.28
C LEU A 146 7.36 -9.91 4.84
N ASN A 147 7.71 -11.19 4.61
CA ASN A 147 7.65 -11.84 3.31
C ASN A 147 6.75 -13.08 3.41
N THR A 148 5.58 -13.03 2.79
CA THR A 148 4.62 -14.16 2.87
C THR A 148 5.12 -15.42 2.18
N LYS A 149 5.99 -15.31 1.18
CA LYS A 149 6.58 -16.47 0.52
C LYS A 149 7.47 -17.25 1.49
N GLU A 150 8.31 -16.55 2.26
CA GLU A 150 9.15 -17.18 3.30
C GLU A 150 8.30 -17.81 4.39
N ILE A 151 7.21 -17.13 4.81
CA ILE A 151 6.27 -17.73 5.77
C ILE A 151 5.66 -19.00 5.21
N LYS A 152 5.15 -18.99 3.97
CA LYS A 152 4.58 -20.17 3.30
C LYS A 152 5.58 -21.33 3.21
N GLU A 153 6.85 -21.04 2.92
CA GLU A 153 7.92 -22.05 2.88
C GLU A 153 8.18 -22.66 4.27
N MET A 154 8.16 -21.85 5.33
CA MET A 154 8.36 -22.33 6.72
C MET A 154 7.20 -23.17 7.24
N ILE A 155 5.96 -22.78 6.95
CA ILE A 155 4.76 -23.48 7.44
C ILE A 155 4.38 -24.70 6.60
N GLY A 156 4.95 -24.86 5.40
CA GLY A 156 4.72 -25.99 4.51
C GLY A 156 3.26 -26.10 4.04
N ASN A 157 2.58 -27.19 4.40
CA ASN A 157 1.20 -27.43 3.98
C ASN A 157 0.13 -26.73 4.85
N ILE A 158 0.52 -25.98 5.87
CA ILE A 158 -0.43 -25.22 6.69
C ILE A 158 -0.87 -23.98 5.90
N PRO A 159 -2.17 -23.73 5.75
CA PRO A 159 -2.63 -22.51 5.07
C PRO A 159 -2.16 -21.25 5.82
N ILE A 160 -1.74 -20.20 5.08
CA ILE A 160 -1.27 -18.96 5.69
C ILE A 160 -2.34 -18.27 6.54
N ASN A 161 -3.62 -18.47 6.22
CA ASN A 161 -4.76 -17.97 6.98
C ASN A 161 -5.21 -18.90 8.12
N ASN A 162 -4.40 -19.91 8.48
CA ASN A 162 -4.60 -20.69 9.69
C ASN A 162 -4.53 -19.76 10.92
N SER A 163 -5.32 -20.05 11.96
CA SER A 163 -5.45 -19.18 13.14
C SER A 163 -4.13 -18.96 13.89
N GLU A 164 -3.28 -20.00 13.99
CA GLU A 164 -1.98 -19.90 14.67
C GLU A 164 -1.01 -19.03 13.86
N VAL A 165 -0.95 -19.24 12.54
CA VAL A 165 -0.14 -18.42 11.62
C VAL A 165 -0.63 -16.97 11.62
N SER A 166 -1.95 -16.76 11.59
CA SER A 166 -2.54 -15.43 11.65
C SER A 166 -2.17 -14.70 12.95
N ASN A 167 -2.25 -15.37 14.10
CA ASN A 167 -1.86 -14.78 15.38
C ASN A 167 -0.37 -14.43 15.43
N PHE A 168 0.49 -15.29 14.87
CA PHE A 168 1.92 -15.00 14.75
C PHE A 168 2.19 -13.76 13.88
N VAL A 169 1.60 -13.69 12.68
CA VAL A 169 1.76 -12.54 11.78
C VAL A 169 1.28 -11.25 12.43
N LYS A 170 0.13 -11.28 13.12
CA LYS A 170 -0.40 -10.12 13.86
C LYS A 170 0.56 -9.65 14.94
N ALA A 171 1.05 -10.57 15.76
CA ALA A 171 2.01 -10.24 16.81
C ALA A 171 3.28 -9.65 16.22
N TYR A 172 3.84 -10.28 15.18
CA TYR A 172 5.04 -9.84 14.49
C TYR A 172 4.89 -8.41 13.92
N LEU A 173 3.79 -8.13 13.20
CA LEU A 173 3.53 -6.81 12.65
C LEU A 173 3.42 -5.77 13.76
N LYS A 174 2.65 -6.07 14.81
CA LYS A 174 2.41 -5.15 15.91
C LYS A 174 3.70 -4.83 16.66
N GLU A 175 4.43 -5.84 17.10
CA GLU A 175 5.67 -5.66 17.88
C GLU A 175 6.69 -4.83 17.11
N ASN A 176 6.97 -5.18 15.85
CA ASN A 176 7.97 -4.46 15.06
C ASN A 176 7.52 -3.02 14.72
N THR A 177 6.23 -2.80 14.44
CA THR A 177 5.71 -1.45 14.19
C THR A 177 5.78 -0.58 15.45
N ASP A 178 5.41 -1.13 16.62
CA ASP A 178 5.46 -0.43 17.90
C ASP A 178 6.91 -0.06 18.26
N ASP A 179 7.85 -0.98 18.05
CA ASP A 179 9.28 -0.76 18.32
C ASP A 179 9.84 0.37 17.44
N LEU A 180 9.56 0.38 16.15
CA LEU A 180 10.03 1.43 15.25
C LEU A 180 9.35 2.78 15.52
N ASN A 181 8.06 2.76 15.84
CA ASN A 181 7.32 3.98 16.11
C ASN A 181 7.72 4.64 17.45
N GLN A 182 8.24 3.89 18.42
CA GLN A 182 8.66 4.43 19.73
C GLN A 182 7.59 5.33 20.37
N ASN A 183 6.33 4.87 20.36
CA ASN A 183 5.13 5.60 20.80
C ASN A 183 4.76 6.86 19.97
N ARG A 184 5.37 7.09 18.81
CA ARG A 184 4.92 8.12 17.86
C ARG A 184 3.70 7.61 17.08
N ILE A 185 2.81 8.51 16.73
CA ILE A 185 1.64 8.24 15.87
C ILE A 185 1.82 9.01 14.57
N PHE A 186 1.78 8.29 13.46
CA PHE A 186 1.98 8.84 12.13
C PHE A 186 0.71 8.91 11.27
#